data_fe901989c20f4d252bfbf7d04f382d92
#
_entry.id   fe901989c20f4d252bfbf7d04f382d92
#
_cell.length_a   1.000
_cell.length_b   1.000
_cell.length_c   1.000
_cell.angle_alpha   90.00
_cell.angle_beta   90.00
_cell.angle_gamma   90.00
#
_symmetry.space_group_name_H-M   'P 1'
#
loop_
_entity.id
_entity.type
_entity.pdbx_description
1 polymer ?
#
loop_
_entity_poly.entity_id
_entity_poly.type
_entity_poly.pdbx_seq_one_letter_code
_entity_poly.pdbx_strand_id
1 'polypeptide(L)'
;SDEPASELLERINPKAEITCDNPQYRKLPKGWAVIRVGNVAKYTNGRAFKPEEWESTGLPIIRIQNLNDADAPYNRSSVIHEQKYLIKDGDLLFAWAASIGTYIWSGENAWLNQHIFKVEPYPFIDKAFLFYAFQAMISEFYKNSHGSGMVHITKKQFEEITILLPPLTEQIRIVECLEQTFRIFDSINCNL
;
A
#
# COMPACT_ATOMS: atom_id res chain seq x y z
N SER A 1 -16.09 19.65 14.11
CA SER A 1 -15.53 20.00 12.78
C SER A 1 -14.24 19.22 12.60
N ASP A 2 -14.10 18.58 11.45
CA ASP A 2 -12.92 17.77 11.13
C ASP A 2 -11.70 18.68 10.96
N GLU A 3 -10.60 18.33 11.59
CA GLU A 3 -9.34 19.05 11.40
C GLU A 3 -8.90 18.93 9.93
N PRO A 4 -8.59 20.04 9.23
CA PRO A 4 -8.12 19.97 7.85
C PRO A 4 -6.86 19.11 7.71
N ALA A 5 -6.76 18.34 6.63
CA ALA A 5 -5.60 17.48 6.38
C ALA A 5 -4.28 18.27 6.30
N SER A 6 -4.33 19.52 5.79
CA SER A 6 -3.18 20.41 5.75
C SER A 6 -2.66 20.77 7.14
N GLU A 7 -3.55 21.12 8.08
CA GLU A 7 -3.20 21.48 9.46
C GLU A 7 -2.66 20.27 10.22
N LEU A 8 -3.29 19.11 10.01
CA LEU A 8 -2.85 17.85 10.60
C LEU A 8 -1.46 17.44 10.11
N LEU A 9 -1.18 17.63 8.81
CA LEU A 9 0.12 17.37 8.21
C LEU A 9 1.22 18.27 8.78
N GLU A 10 0.99 19.57 8.86
CA GLU A 10 1.96 20.52 9.41
C GLU A 10 2.35 20.18 10.86
N ARG A 11 1.39 19.68 11.64
CA ARG A 11 1.62 19.29 13.03
C ARG A 11 2.41 17.98 13.17
N ILE A 12 2.12 16.98 12.33
CA ILE A 12 2.69 15.63 12.47
C ILE A 12 3.95 15.44 11.63
N ASN A 13 3.99 16.03 10.46
CA ASN A 13 5.15 15.99 9.56
C ASN A 13 5.40 17.35 8.91
N PRO A 14 6.02 18.31 9.62
CA PRO A 14 6.26 19.68 9.13
C PRO A 14 7.19 19.75 7.90
N LYS A 15 7.80 18.63 7.50
CA LYS A 15 8.61 18.52 6.28
C LYS A 15 7.82 17.99 5.09
N ALA A 16 6.55 17.63 5.26
CA ALA A 16 5.71 17.19 4.15
C ALA A 16 5.37 18.39 3.27
N GLU A 17 5.87 18.38 2.04
CA GLU A 17 5.51 19.37 1.04
C GLU A 17 4.07 19.13 0.58
N ILE A 18 3.18 20.09 0.83
CA ILE A 18 1.84 20.14 0.25
C ILE A 18 1.99 20.77 -1.13
N THR A 19 1.85 19.99 -2.20
CA THR A 19 1.97 20.50 -3.57
C THR A 19 0.60 20.79 -4.13
N CYS A 20 0.33 22.06 -4.42
CA CYS A 20 -0.92 22.51 -5.06
C CYS A 20 -0.78 22.74 -6.58
N ASP A 21 0.36 22.44 -7.17
CA ASP A 21 0.71 22.88 -8.53
C ASP A 21 0.19 21.98 -9.67
N ASN A 22 -0.60 20.95 -9.37
CA ASN A 22 -1.20 20.14 -10.42
C ASN A 22 -2.51 20.78 -10.91
N PRO A 23 -2.60 21.21 -12.20
CA PRO A 23 -3.81 21.81 -12.78
C PRO A 23 -5.07 20.95 -12.67
N GLN A 24 -4.89 19.64 -12.51
CA GLN A 24 -5.96 18.66 -12.35
C GLN A 24 -6.70 18.82 -11.01
N TYR A 25 -6.09 19.47 -10.00
CA TYR A 25 -6.62 19.62 -8.65
C TYR A 25 -6.99 21.06 -8.28
N ARG A 26 -7.35 21.88 -9.27
CA ARG A 26 -7.65 23.33 -9.08
C ARG A 26 -8.79 23.65 -8.12
N LYS A 27 -9.61 22.66 -7.74
CA LYS A 27 -10.70 22.82 -6.76
C LYS A 27 -10.82 21.58 -5.87
N LEU A 28 -9.92 21.47 -4.91
CA LEU A 28 -10.08 20.46 -3.87
C LEU A 28 -11.25 20.81 -2.95
N PRO A 29 -11.96 19.81 -2.42
CA PRO A 29 -12.90 20.03 -1.32
C PRO A 29 -12.19 20.71 -0.14
N LYS A 30 -12.94 21.47 0.65
CA LYS A 30 -12.39 22.13 1.84
C LYS A 30 -11.82 21.09 2.80
N GLY A 31 -10.60 21.32 3.25
CA GLY A 31 -9.90 20.44 4.18
C GLY A 31 -9.08 19.31 3.53
N TRP A 32 -9.19 19.13 2.21
CA TRP A 32 -8.36 18.19 1.47
C TRP A 32 -6.99 18.79 1.14
N ALA A 33 -5.99 17.91 1.01
CA ALA A 33 -4.64 18.29 0.59
C ALA A 33 -4.13 17.36 -0.52
N VAL A 34 -3.14 17.82 -1.29
CA VAL A 34 -2.34 17.00 -2.19
C VAL A 34 -1.02 16.73 -1.49
N ILE A 35 -0.64 15.46 -1.37
CA ILE A 35 0.56 15.05 -0.67
C ILE A 35 1.30 13.99 -1.48
N ARG A 36 2.63 13.90 -1.32
CA ARG A 36 3.40 12.81 -1.93
C ARG A 36 3.16 11.49 -1.21
N VAL A 37 3.13 10.40 -1.96
CA VAL A 37 3.03 9.03 -1.42
C VAL A 37 4.11 8.77 -0.39
N GLY A 38 5.34 9.27 -0.59
CA GLY A 38 6.42 9.15 0.38
C GLY A 38 6.14 9.75 1.77
N ASN A 39 5.14 10.62 1.88
CA ASN A 39 4.79 11.33 3.11
C ASN A 39 3.57 10.74 3.86
N VAL A 40 2.93 9.70 3.32
CA VAL A 40 1.73 9.09 3.97
C VAL A 40 2.04 7.86 4.80
N ALA A 41 3.19 7.22 4.59
CA ALA A 41 3.56 6.00 5.28
C ALA A 41 5.09 5.81 5.31
N LYS A 42 5.55 4.91 6.19
CA LYS A 42 6.89 4.35 6.12
C LYS A 42 6.87 3.12 5.22
N TYR A 43 7.83 3.03 4.29
CA TYR A 43 7.96 1.93 3.34
C TYR A 43 9.22 1.11 3.63
N THR A 44 9.03 -0.12 4.08
CA THR A 44 10.12 -1.06 4.33
C THR A 44 10.16 -2.09 3.23
N ASN A 45 11.24 -2.11 2.43
CA ASN A 45 11.43 -3.12 1.40
C ASN A 45 11.69 -4.49 2.02
N GLY A 46 11.16 -5.54 1.42
CA GLY A 46 11.47 -6.91 1.80
C GLY A 46 12.93 -7.29 1.53
N ARG A 47 13.33 -8.45 2.03
CA ARG A 47 14.67 -9.02 1.90
C ARG A 47 14.79 -9.86 0.62
N ALA A 48 15.96 -9.83 -0.03
CA ALA A 48 16.30 -10.79 -1.08
C ALA A 48 16.62 -12.16 -0.45
N PHE A 49 15.75 -13.13 -0.65
CA PHE A 49 15.99 -14.52 -0.27
C PHE A 49 16.56 -15.28 -1.47
N LYS A 50 17.71 -15.92 -1.30
CA LYS A 50 18.34 -16.75 -2.32
C LYS A 50 17.75 -18.18 -2.30
N PRO A 51 17.79 -18.91 -3.42
CA PRO A 51 17.31 -20.30 -3.44
C PRO A 51 17.92 -21.21 -2.39
N GLU A 52 19.18 -20.97 -2.03
CA GLU A 52 19.92 -21.76 -1.01
C GLU A 52 19.39 -21.53 0.41
N GLU A 53 18.60 -20.47 0.62
CA GLU A 53 17.96 -20.14 1.90
C GLU A 53 16.53 -20.69 2.00
N TRP A 54 16.06 -21.39 0.96
CA TRP A 54 14.71 -21.93 0.92
C TRP A 54 14.66 -23.29 1.56
N GLU A 55 13.71 -23.46 2.49
CA GLU A 55 13.52 -24.66 3.26
C GLU A 55 12.08 -25.15 3.11
N SER A 56 11.82 -26.37 3.55
CA SER A 56 10.46 -26.95 3.62
C SER A 56 9.71 -26.56 4.89
N THR A 57 10.40 -26.03 5.89
CA THR A 57 9.88 -25.68 7.22
C THR A 57 10.14 -24.24 7.56
N GLY A 58 9.54 -23.75 8.66
CA GLY A 58 9.67 -22.36 9.10
C GLY A 58 8.58 -21.45 8.56
N LEU A 59 8.77 -20.14 8.70
CA LEU A 59 7.81 -19.13 8.22
C LEU A 59 7.83 -19.05 6.69
N PRO A 60 6.67 -18.84 6.05
CA PRO A 60 6.59 -18.66 4.60
C PRO A 60 7.30 -17.37 4.18
N ILE A 61 7.89 -17.39 3.00
CA ILE A 61 8.48 -16.23 2.33
C ILE A 61 7.46 -15.76 1.31
N ILE A 62 6.92 -14.54 1.51
CA ILE A 62 5.88 -13.97 0.64
C ILE A 62 6.52 -13.29 -0.54
N ARG A 63 6.23 -13.80 -1.73
CA ARG A 63 6.64 -13.29 -3.02
C ARG A 63 5.42 -12.74 -3.77
N ILE A 64 5.64 -11.93 -4.80
CA ILE A 64 4.55 -11.35 -5.61
C ILE A 64 3.59 -12.42 -6.14
N GLN A 65 4.11 -13.58 -6.54
CA GLN A 65 3.27 -14.70 -6.98
C GLN A 65 2.28 -15.16 -5.92
N ASN A 66 2.68 -15.18 -4.64
CA ASN A 66 1.82 -15.59 -3.53
C ASN A 66 0.75 -14.53 -3.19
N LEU A 67 0.95 -13.28 -3.59
CA LEU A 67 -0.05 -12.22 -3.45
C LEU A 67 -1.09 -12.24 -4.58
N ASN A 68 -0.75 -12.81 -5.73
CA ASN A 68 -1.64 -12.88 -6.90
C ASN A 68 -2.36 -14.24 -7.04
N ASP A 69 -1.80 -15.29 -6.43
CA ASP A 69 -2.31 -16.66 -6.53
C ASP A 69 -2.23 -17.31 -5.13
N ALA A 70 -3.40 -17.53 -4.54
CA ALA A 70 -3.51 -18.14 -3.20
C ALA A 70 -3.00 -19.60 -3.16
N ASP A 71 -3.00 -20.29 -4.30
CA ASP A 71 -2.56 -21.69 -4.41
C ASP A 71 -1.06 -21.78 -4.74
N ALA A 72 -0.38 -20.65 -4.98
CA ALA A 72 1.04 -20.64 -5.25
C ALA A 72 1.86 -21.19 -4.07
N PRO A 73 2.78 -22.16 -4.30
CA PRO A 73 3.56 -22.75 -3.23
C PRO A 73 4.47 -21.72 -2.56
N TYR A 74 4.58 -21.80 -1.24
CA TYR A 74 5.46 -20.95 -0.45
C TYR A 74 6.84 -21.58 -0.31
N ASN A 75 7.89 -20.83 -0.58
CA ASN A 75 9.19 -21.11 -0.01
C ASN A 75 9.16 -20.70 1.45
N ARG A 76 9.90 -21.38 2.31
CA ARG A 76 9.92 -21.16 3.76
C ARG A 76 11.35 -20.89 4.23
N SER A 77 11.50 -20.34 5.42
CA SER A 77 12.78 -20.23 6.12
C SER A 77 12.57 -20.40 7.63
N SER A 78 13.33 -21.30 8.23
CA SER A 78 13.40 -21.49 9.69
C SER A 78 14.34 -20.49 10.36
N VAL A 79 15.16 -19.80 9.58
CA VAL A 79 16.09 -18.78 10.08
C VAL A 79 15.31 -17.55 10.54
N ILE A 80 15.66 -17.04 11.72
CA ILE A 80 15.12 -15.78 12.24
C ILE A 80 15.84 -14.61 11.57
N HIS A 81 15.10 -13.83 10.79
CA HIS A 81 15.62 -12.63 10.14
C HIS A 81 15.25 -11.38 10.96
N GLU A 82 15.74 -10.21 10.52
CA GLU A 82 15.41 -8.93 11.15
C GLU A 82 13.90 -8.69 11.17
N GLN A 83 13.38 -8.22 12.31
CA GLN A 83 11.94 -8.01 12.54
C GLN A 83 11.28 -7.06 11.52
N LYS A 84 12.06 -6.17 10.89
CA LYS A 84 11.53 -5.27 9.85
C LYS A 84 10.99 -6.01 8.62
N TYR A 85 11.47 -7.25 8.38
CA TYR A 85 11.01 -8.09 7.27
C TYR A 85 9.85 -9.02 7.65
N LEU A 86 9.48 -9.06 8.93
CA LEU A 86 8.35 -9.82 9.40
C LEU A 86 7.05 -9.09 9.08
N ILE A 87 6.15 -9.79 8.42
CA ILE A 87 4.76 -9.35 8.21
C ILE A 87 3.81 -10.22 9.00
N LYS A 88 2.67 -9.64 9.35
CA LYS A 88 1.61 -10.25 10.16
C LYS A 88 0.27 -10.04 9.47
N ASP A 89 -0.70 -10.83 9.88
CA ASP A 89 -2.09 -10.66 9.45
C ASP A 89 -2.54 -9.20 9.56
N GLY A 90 -3.18 -8.70 8.51
CA GLY A 90 -3.64 -7.32 8.40
C GLY A 90 -2.57 -6.28 8.00
N ASP A 91 -1.31 -6.68 7.76
CA ASP A 91 -0.29 -5.74 7.25
C ASP A 91 -0.60 -5.30 5.82
N LEU A 92 -0.45 -4.00 5.56
CA LEU A 92 -0.58 -3.42 4.22
C LEU A 92 0.73 -3.62 3.45
N LEU A 93 0.61 -4.19 2.25
CA LEU A 93 1.72 -4.49 1.36
C LEU A 93 1.54 -3.79 0.01
N PHE A 94 2.65 -3.42 -0.62
CA PHE A 94 2.67 -2.87 -1.98
C PHE A 94 3.76 -3.56 -2.82
N ALA A 95 3.36 -4.30 -3.85
CA ALA A 95 4.28 -4.86 -4.84
C ALA A 95 4.66 -3.80 -5.86
N TRP A 96 5.97 -3.54 -6.02
CA TRP A 96 6.48 -2.47 -6.88
C TRP A 96 7.17 -2.98 -8.17
N ALA A 97 7.17 -4.29 -8.39
CA ALA A 97 7.75 -4.91 -9.58
C ALA A 97 6.86 -6.04 -10.11
N ALA A 98 7.07 -6.43 -11.35
CA ALA A 98 6.37 -7.47 -12.08
C ALA A 98 4.85 -7.21 -12.17
N SER A 99 4.12 -7.41 -11.08
CA SER A 99 2.70 -7.10 -10.93
C SER A 99 2.54 -6.03 -9.86
N ILE A 100 2.45 -4.76 -10.27
CA ILE A 100 2.26 -3.64 -9.35
C ILE A 100 0.88 -3.75 -8.73
N GLY A 101 0.81 -3.74 -7.40
CA GLY A 101 -0.45 -3.90 -6.68
C GLY A 101 -0.34 -3.65 -5.19
N THR A 102 -1.47 -3.44 -4.54
CA THR A 102 -1.59 -3.29 -3.10
C THR A 102 -2.44 -4.40 -2.51
N TYR A 103 -2.07 -4.88 -1.33
CA TYR A 103 -2.65 -6.05 -0.70
C TYR A 103 -2.74 -5.85 0.81
N ILE A 104 -3.76 -6.44 1.43
CA ILE A 104 -3.76 -6.67 2.87
C ILE A 104 -3.35 -8.13 3.07
N TRP A 105 -2.25 -8.36 3.77
CA TRP A 105 -1.82 -9.72 4.07
C TRP A 105 -2.85 -10.41 4.97
N SER A 106 -3.26 -11.59 4.59
CA SER A 106 -4.11 -12.45 5.42
C SER A 106 -3.45 -13.82 5.55
N GLY A 107 -3.04 -14.16 6.76
CA GLY A 107 -2.36 -15.42 7.02
C GLY A 107 -1.42 -15.40 8.22
N GLU A 108 -0.66 -16.49 8.37
CA GLU A 108 0.36 -16.61 9.42
C GLU A 108 1.45 -15.53 9.29
N ASN A 109 2.24 -15.36 10.34
CA ASN A 109 3.46 -14.53 10.26
C ASN A 109 4.36 -15.02 9.13
N ALA A 110 4.95 -14.11 8.37
CA ALA A 110 5.70 -14.45 7.17
C ALA A 110 6.89 -13.52 6.96
N TRP A 111 7.87 -13.96 6.19
CA TRP A 111 9.00 -13.15 5.76
C TRP A 111 8.68 -12.46 4.43
N LEU A 112 8.89 -11.16 4.37
CA LEU A 112 8.64 -10.37 3.18
C LEU A 112 9.84 -10.43 2.23
N ASN A 113 9.60 -10.92 1.00
CA ASN A 113 10.61 -10.94 -0.05
C ASN A 113 10.81 -9.57 -0.69
N GLN A 114 11.94 -9.37 -1.36
CA GLN A 114 12.23 -8.18 -2.16
C GLN A 114 11.11 -7.90 -3.17
N HIS A 115 11.05 -6.67 -3.67
CA HIS A 115 10.04 -6.18 -4.62
C HIS A 115 8.63 -5.95 -4.02
N ILE A 116 8.51 -6.07 -2.70
CA ILE A 116 7.29 -5.73 -1.96
C ILE A 116 7.67 -4.81 -0.81
N PHE A 117 6.94 -3.71 -0.64
CA PHE A 117 7.03 -2.87 0.55
C PHE A 117 6.03 -3.36 1.60
N LYS A 118 6.47 -3.45 2.85
CA LYS A 118 5.58 -3.31 4.00
C LYS A 118 5.28 -1.83 4.15
N VAL A 119 4.00 -1.50 4.19
CA VAL A 119 3.50 -0.13 4.28
C VAL A 119 2.96 0.11 5.67
N GLU A 120 3.60 1.02 6.41
CA GLU A 120 3.21 1.40 7.78
C GLU A 120 2.67 2.84 7.73
N PRO A 121 1.32 3.02 7.62
CA PRO A 121 0.72 4.35 7.54
C PRO A 121 1.04 5.21 8.75
N TYR A 122 1.22 6.51 8.54
CA TYR A 122 1.35 7.46 9.64
C TYR A 122 0.01 7.68 10.37
N PRO A 123 0.00 8.20 11.61
CA PRO A 123 -1.21 8.29 12.44
C PRO A 123 -2.37 9.11 11.84
N PHE A 124 -2.12 9.95 10.86
CA PHE A 124 -3.13 10.75 10.14
C PHE A 124 -3.68 10.07 8.90
N ILE A 125 -3.27 8.82 8.64
CA ILE A 125 -3.71 8.03 7.50
C ILE A 125 -4.45 6.79 8.01
N ASP A 126 -5.69 6.63 7.60
CA ASP A 126 -6.40 5.37 7.77
C ASP A 126 -5.83 4.31 6.82
N LYS A 127 -5.54 3.12 7.36
CA LYS A 127 -4.90 2.03 6.59
C LYS A 127 -5.79 1.53 5.46
N ALA A 128 -7.08 1.39 5.69
CA ALA A 128 -8.01 0.91 4.68
C ALA A 128 -8.22 1.98 3.59
N PHE A 129 -8.29 3.27 3.98
CA PHE A 129 -8.29 4.36 3.01
C PHE A 129 -7.05 4.30 2.10
N LEU A 130 -5.85 4.14 2.68
CA LEU A 130 -4.61 4.08 1.89
C LEU A 130 -4.61 2.88 0.95
N PHE A 131 -5.11 1.72 1.40
CA PHE A 131 -5.29 0.55 0.57
C PHE A 131 -6.17 0.86 -0.65
N TYR A 132 -7.38 1.39 -0.46
CA TYR A 132 -8.28 1.73 -1.56
C TYR A 132 -7.74 2.84 -2.46
N ALA A 133 -7.09 3.85 -1.88
CA ALA A 133 -6.46 4.92 -2.64
C ALA A 133 -5.35 4.38 -3.56
N PHE A 134 -4.49 3.48 -3.08
CA PHE A 134 -3.48 2.83 -3.90
C PHE A 134 -4.10 1.93 -4.97
N GLN A 135 -5.19 1.21 -4.67
CA GLN A 135 -5.94 0.43 -5.66
C GLN A 135 -6.43 1.33 -6.82
N ALA A 136 -7.01 2.46 -6.50
CA ALA A 136 -7.50 3.42 -7.49
C ALA A 136 -6.36 4.04 -8.33
N MET A 137 -5.14 4.07 -7.78
CA MET A 137 -3.96 4.67 -8.41
C MET A 137 -3.08 3.67 -9.18
N ILE A 138 -3.46 2.41 -9.30
CA ILE A 138 -2.64 1.37 -9.96
C ILE A 138 -2.22 1.80 -11.38
N SER A 139 -3.12 2.38 -12.16
CA SER A 139 -2.80 2.87 -13.50
C SER A 139 -1.74 3.98 -13.49
N GLU A 140 -1.75 4.84 -12.47
CA GLU A 140 -0.76 5.91 -12.31
C GLU A 140 0.61 5.35 -11.92
N PHE A 141 0.64 4.34 -11.04
CA PHE A 141 1.88 3.62 -10.73
C PHE A 141 2.49 2.96 -11.97
N TYR A 142 1.67 2.33 -12.81
CA TYR A 142 2.14 1.76 -14.08
C TYR A 142 2.69 2.81 -15.05
N LYS A 143 2.07 3.99 -15.17
CA LYS A 143 2.58 5.09 -16.02
C LYS A 143 3.96 5.57 -15.58
N ASN A 144 4.23 5.53 -14.27
CA ASN A 144 5.51 5.94 -13.69
C ASN A 144 6.52 4.78 -13.58
N SER A 145 6.19 3.60 -14.09
CA SER A 145 7.07 2.44 -14.09
C SER A 145 7.92 2.37 -15.36
N HIS A 146 8.99 1.60 -15.30
CA HIS A 146 9.93 1.36 -16.40
C HIS A 146 10.17 -0.13 -16.59
N GLY A 147 10.66 -0.48 -17.78
CA GLY A 147 11.11 -1.82 -18.15
C GLY A 147 10.31 -2.46 -19.27
N SER A 148 11.02 -2.96 -20.30
CA SER A 148 10.43 -3.72 -21.41
C SER A 148 10.31 -5.22 -21.11
N GLY A 149 11.04 -5.71 -20.09
CA GLY A 149 11.01 -7.12 -19.68
C GLY A 149 10.29 -7.34 -18.35
N MET A 150 10.66 -6.59 -17.32
CA MET A 150 9.99 -6.60 -16.02
C MET A 150 9.59 -5.19 -15.66
N VAL A 151 8.30 -4.93 -15.57
CA VAL A 151 7.77 -3.65 -15.12
C VAL A 151 8.17 -3.43 -13.66
N HIS A 152 8.75 -2.27 -13.33
CA HIS A 152 9.04 -1.87 -11.97
C HIS A 152 8.99 -0.36 -11.81
N ILE A 153 8.63 0.10 -10.60
CA ILE A 153 8.72 1.49 -10.20
C ILE A 153 9.80 1.62 -9.15
N THR A 154 10.72 2.55 -9.33
CA THR A 154 11.75 2.81 -8.31
C THR A 154 11.13 3.42 -7.06
N LYS A 155 11.74 3.19 -5.89
CA LYS A 155 11.25 3.78 -4.63
C LYS A 155 11.09 5.30 -4.73
N LYS A 156 12.05 5.99 -5.34
CA LYS A 156 12.01 7.45 -5.53
C LYS A 156 10.80 7.87 -6.36
N GLN A 157 10.57 7.23 -7.50
CA GLN A 157 9.42 7.55 -8.37
C GLN A 157 8.09 7.26 -7.66
N PHE A 158 7.99 6.14 -6.94
CA PHE A 158 6.82 5.78 -6.14
C PHE A 158 6.53 6.84 -5.07
N GLU A 159 7.54 7.28 -4.33
CA GLU A 159 7.42 8.28 -3.26
C GLU A 159 7.08 9.69 -3.79
N GLU A 160 7.42 10.01 -5.03
CA GLU A 160 7.14 11.30 -5.67
C GLU A 160 5.71 11.41 -6.24
N ILE A 161 5.01 10.30 -6.44
CA ILE A 161 3.61 10.32 -6.90
C ILE A 161 2.75 11.02 -5.85
N THR A 162 1.79 11.82 -6.31
CA THR A 162 0.89 12.56 -5.43
C THR A 162 -0.43 11.82 -5.22
N ILE A 163 -0.96 11.94 -4.02
CA ILE A 163 -2.24 11.40 -3.59
C ILE A 163 -3.12 12.51 -3.00
N LEU A 164 -4.42 12.41 -3.18
CA LEU A 164 -5.40 13.27 -2.53
C LEU A 164 -5.65 12.77 -1.12
N LEU A 165 -5.53 13.67 -0.15
CA LEU A 165 -5.69 13.37 1.26
C LEU A 165 -6.86 14.14 1.85
N PRO A 166 -7.97 13.43 2.18
CA PRO A 166 -9.05 13.98 2.99
C PRO A 166 -8.64 14.12 4.48
N PRO A 167 -9.39 14.89 5.29
CA PRO A 167 -9.33 14.79 6.74
C PRO A 167 -9.55 13.34 7.21
N LEU A 168 -8.94 12.94 8.34
CA LEU A 168 -8.95 11.55 8.81
C LEU A 168 -10.38 10.98 8.98
N THR A 169 -11.30 11.78 9.51
CA THR A 169 -12.70 11.37 9.67
C THR A 169 -13.41 11.15 8.33
N GLU A 170 -13.02 11.89 7.30
CA GLU A 170 -13.54 11.69 5.95
C GLU A 170 -12.93 10.47 5.27
N GLN A 171 -11.65 10.16 5.53
CA GLN A 171 -11.03 8.91 5.08
C GLN A 171 -11.85 7.70 5.59
N ILE A 172 -12.19 7.68 6.87
CA ILE A 172 -13.00 6.61 7.48
C ILE A 172 -14.38 6.52 6.83
N ARG A 173 -15.07 7.65 6.62
CA ARG A 173 -16.38 7.68 5.95
C ARG A 173 -16.33 7.16 4.52
N ILE A 174 -15.27 7.49 3.78
CA ILE A 174 -15.03 6.97 2.42
C ILE A 174 -14.91 5.45 2.44
N VAL A 175 -14.12 4.91 3.37
CA VAL A 175 -13.94 3.46 3.53
C VAL A 175 -15.25 2.77 3.85
N GLU A 176 -15.99 3.27 4.83
CA GLU A 176 -17.30 2.73 5.22
C GLU A 176 -18.27 2.67 4.03
N CYS A 177 -18.32 3.75 3.24
CA CYS A 177 -19.16 3.82 2.03
C CYS A 177 -18.74 2.80 0.97
N LEU A 178 -17.44 2.68 0.71
CA LEU A 178 -16.89 1.70 -0.25
C LEU A 178 -17.22 0.26 0.18
N GLU A 179 -16.92 -0.09 1.43
CA GLU A 179 -17.19 -1.43 1.96
C GLU A 179 -18.67 -1.79 1.98
N GLN A 180 -19.53 -0.82 2.30
CA GLN A 180 -20.97 -1.02 2.22
C GLN A 180 -21.41 -1.28 0.77
N THR A 181 -20.87 -0.53 -0.18
CA THR A 181 -21.16 -0.69 -1.61
C THR A 181 -20.74 -2.07 -2.10
N PHE A 182 -19.52 -2.52 -1.75
CA PHE A 182 -19.06 -3.85 -2.12
C PHE A 182 -19.94 -4.96 -1.54
N ARG A 183 -20.32 -4.87 -0.26
CA ARG A 183 -21.26 -5.83 0.35
C ARG A 183 -22.61 -5.92 -0.38
N ILE A 184 -23.14 -4.79 -0.86
CA ILE A 184 -24.36 -4.77 -1.67
C ILE A 184 -24.14 -5.48 -3.00
N PHE A 185 -23.04 -5.21 -3.70
CA PHE A 185 -22.71 -5.91 -4.96
C PHE A 185 -22.54 -7.41 -4.77
N ASP A 186 -21.84 -7.84 -3.72
CA ASP A 186 -21.66 -9.26 -3.42
C ASP A 186 -22.99 -9.95 -3.13
N SER A 187 -23.91 -9.28 -2.41
CA SER A 187 -25.22 -9.82 -2.12
C SER A 187 -26.11 -9.97 -3.38
N ILE A 188 -25.93 -9.09 -4.36
CA ILE A 188 -26.64 -9.18 -5.65
C ILE A 188 -26.08 -10.36 -6.47
N ASN A 189 -24.74 -10.49 -6.53
CA ASN A 189 -24.11 -11.55 -7.30
C ASN A 189 -24.37 -12.97 -6.73
N CYS A 190 -24.54 -13.09 -5.42
CA CYS A 190 -24.91 -14.36 -4.79
C CYS A 190 -26.36 -14.80 -5.04
N ASN A 191 -27.22 -13.88 -5.55
CA ASN A 191 -28.64 -14.14 -5.83
C ASN A 191 -28.92 -14.32 -7.35
N LEU A 192 -27.90 -14.27 -8.19
CA LEU A 192 -27.94 -14.55 -9.63
C LEU A 192 -27.37 -15.93 -9.94
#